data_33e948baf19c0baff203f96b482a2ee8
#
_entry.id   33e948baf19c0baff203f96b482a2ee8
#
_cell.length_a   1.000
_cell.length_b   1.000
_cell.length_c   1.000
_cell.angle_alpha   90.00
_cell.angle_beta   90.00
_cell.angle_gamma   90.00
#
_symmetry.space_group_name_H-M   'P 1'
#
loop_
_entity.id
_entity.type
_entity.pdbx_description
1 polymer ?
#
loop_
_entity_poly.entity_id
_entity_poly.type
_entity_poly.pdbx_seq_one_letter_code
_entity_poly.pdbx_strand_id
1 'polypeptide(L)'
;SENGFILDRWWSLESLVSDSRQNQITDERTAIEMLETGLIESIKLQSIADVPLGAFLSGGIDSSSIVSLMQQHSSRPVKTFTIGFEEDRYNEAVYAKNIAKHLGTEHIELYMSSSDALSIIADLPQIYDEPFADSSQIPTHLVCCQARSEMKVALSGDGGDELFGGYNRYFWAQRIWNKVGWLPKPLRSILSNIITTIP
;
A
#
# COMPACT_ATOMS: atom_id res chain seq x y z
N SER A 1 14.16 36.89 23.22
CA SER A 1 12.93 36.83 24.00
C SER A 1 12.94 35.55 24.83
N GLU A 2 12.62 35.66 26.11
CA GLU A 2 12.65 34.62 27.14
C GLU A 2 11.56 33.54 27.00
N ASN A 3 10.92 33.42 25.85
CA ASN A 3 9.94 32.37 25.59
C ASN A 3 10.65 31.16 25.03
N GLY A 4 10.84 30.17 25.87
CA GLY A 4 11.37 28.86 25.49
C GLY A 4 10.59 28.24 24.33
N PHE A 5 11.24 27.37 23.56
CA PHE A 5 10.57 26.58 22.52
C PHE A 5 9.54 25.65 23.17
N ILE A 6 8.28 25.73 22.71
CA ILE A 6 7.23 24.76 23.03
C ILE A 6 7.25 23.72 21.93
N LEU A 7 7.52 22.48 22.29
CA LEU A 7 7.50 21.34 21.37
C LEU A 7 6.19 20.60 21.60
N ASP A 8 5.22 20.82 20.71
CA ASP A 8 3.94 20.11 20.76
C ASP A 8 3.88 19.04 19.68
N ARG A 9 3.33 17.87 20.05
CA ARG A 9 3.04 16.82 19.10
C ARG A 9 1.73 17.16 18.38
N TRP A 10 1.82 17.59 17.13
CA TRP A 10 0.66 17.98 16.32
C TRP A 10 -0.22 16.79 15.89
N TRP A 11 0.34 15.56 15.85
CA TRP A 11 -0.35 14.33 15.49
C TRP A 11 0.18 13.14 16.27
N SER A 12 -0.70 12.21 16.66
CA SER A 12 -0.36 10.96 17.34
C SER A 12 -1.34 9.87 16.94
N LEU A 13 -0.82 8.77 16.39
CA LEU A 13 -1.62 7.59 16.07
C LEU A 13 -2.30 7.00 17.32
N GLU A 14 -1.61 7.01 18.46
CA GLU A 14 -2.15 6.49 19.73
C GLU A 14 -3.40 7.27 20.19
N SER A 15 -3.34 8.60 20.11
CA SER A 15 -4.49 9.45 20.43
C SER A 15 -5.64 9.21 19.45
N LEU A 16 -5.33 9.15 18.15
CA LEU A 16 -6.34 8.89 17.11
C LEU A 16 -7.05 7.55 17.32
N VAL A 17 -6.31 6.49 17.62
CA VAL A 17 -6.88 5.16 17.89
C VAL A 17 -7.74 5.18 19.15
N SER A 18 -7.30 5.88 20.21
CA SER A 18 -8.07 6.01 21.46
C SER A 18 -9.40 6.72 21.20
N ASP A 19 -9.37 7.84 20.49
CA ASP A 19 -10.56 8.63 20.18
C ASP A 19 -11.52 7.88 19.26
N SER A 20 -11.00 7.20 18.25
CA SER A 20 -11.80 6.39 17.31
C SER A 20 -12.48 5.20 17.98
N ARG A 21 -11.86 4.61 19.01
CA ARG A 21 -12.49 3.54 19.81
C ARG A 21 -13.71 4.02 20.58
N GLN A 22 -13.74 5.28 20.98
CA GLN A 22 -14.88 5.88 21.68
C GLN A 22 -15.98 6.34 20.72
N ASN A 23 -15.60 6.67 19.49
CA ASN A 23 -16.48 7.24 18.46
C ASN A 23 -16.53 6.33 17.22
N GLN A 24 -16.86 5.05 17.40
CA GLN A 24 -16.94 4.10 16.30
C GLN A 24 -18.09 4.42 15.35
N ILE A 25 -17.81 4.42 14.07
CA ILE A 25 -18.81 4.51 13.00
C ILE A 25 -19.38 3.09 12.83
N THR A 26 -20.67 2.90 13.12
CA THR A 26 -21.34 1.60 13.06
C THR A 26 -22.21 1.45 11.81
N ASP A 27 -22.55 2.55 11.16
CA ASP A 27 -23.31 2.54 9.92
C ASP A 27 -22.38 2.43 8.71
N GLU A 28 -22.55 1.37 7.93
CA GLU A 28 -21.70 1.04 6.78
C GLU A 28 -21.72 2.16 5.71
N ARG A 29 -22.89 2.71 5.44
CA ARG A 29 -23.05 3.75 4.43
C ARG A 29 -22.29 5.03 4.83
N THR A 30 -22.45 5.43 6.09
CA THR A 30 -21.72 6.58 6.65
C THR A 30 -20.21 6.35 6.60
N ALA A 31 -19.74 5.13 6.91
CA ALA A 31 -18.33 4.78 6.85
C ALA A 31 -17.77 4.90 5.42
N ILE A 32 -18.50 4.41 4.41
CA ILE A 32 -18.11 4.52 3.00
C ILE A 32 -18.06 5.97 2.55
N GLU A 33 -19.09 6.77 2.84
CA GLU A 33 -19.16 8.19 2.47
C GLU A 33 -18.01 9.01 3.10
N MET A 34 -17.69 8.74 4.36
CA MET A 34 -16.57 9.38 5.06
C MET A 34 -15.22 8.96 4.50
N LEU A 35 -15.05 7.67 4.17
CA LEU A 35 -13.83 7.15 3.56
C LEU A 35 -13.60 7.77 2.19
N GLU A 36 -14.61 7.77 1.33
CA GLU A 36 -14.54 8.37 0.00
C GLU A 36 -14.17 9.85 0.09
N THR A 37 -14.83 10.60 0.95
CA THR A 37 -14.54 12.02 1.17
C THR A 37 -13.10 12.25 1.62
N GLY A 38 -12.64 11.48 2.60
CA GLY A 38 -11.27 11.59 3.12
C GLY A 38 -10.21 11.21 2.08
N LEU A 39 -10.45 10.16 1.29
CA LEU A 39 -9.54 9.77 0.20
C LEU A 39 -9.49 10.83 -0.90
N ILE A 40 -10.63 11.40 -1.31
CA ILE A 40 -10.69 12.47 -2.31
C ILE A 40 -9.91 13.69 -1.82
N GLU A 41 -10.09 14.10 -0.57
CA GLU A 41 -9.36 15.23 0.00
C GLU A 41 -7.85 14.96 0.05
N SER A 42 -7.44 13.78 0.52
CA SER A 42 -6.05 13.37 0.56
C SER A 42 -5.41 13.36 -0.84
N ILE A 43 -6.08 12.78 -1.83
CA ILE A 43 -5.60 12.72 -3.22
C ILE A 43 -5.48 14.14 -3.79
N LYS A 44 -6.45 15.00 -3.58
CA LYS A 44 -6.39 16.39 -4.05
C LYS A 44 -5.19 17.14 -3.46
N LEU A 45 -4.96 17.01 -2.17
CA LEU A 45 -3.81 17.65 -1.49
C LEU A 45 -2.48 17.10 -2.00
N GLN A 46 -2.36 15.79 -2.18
CA GLN A 46 -1.14 15.14 -2.69
C GLN A 46 -0.94 15.32 -4.19
N SER A 47 -1.98 15.71 -4.92
CA SER A 47 -1.90 16.00 -6.37
C SER A 47 -1.43 17.41 -6.69
N ILE A 48 -1.22 18.26 -5.69
CA ILE A 48 -0.64 19.60 -5.88
C ILE A 48 0.86 19.43 -6.11
N ALA A 49 1.29 19.44 -7.37
CA ALA A 49 2.68 19.23 -7.75
C ALA A 49 3.09 20.16 -8.89
N ASP A 50 4.31 20.71 -8.80
CA ASP A 50 4.94 21.52 -9.87
C ASP A 50 5.59 20.65 -10.97
N VAL A 51 5.43 19.33 -10.87
CA VAL A 51 6.06 18.33 -11.73
C VAL A 51 5.02 17.33 -12.24
N PRO A 52 5.30 16.60 -13.34
CA PRO A 52 4.41 15.56 -13.82
C PRO A 52 4.11 14.52 -12.72
N LEU A 53 2.84 14.30 -12.47
CA LEU A 53 2.29 13.37 -11.49
C LEU A 53 1.64 12.18 -12.21
N GLY A 54 1.78 10.99 -11.64
CA GLY A 54 1.09 9.78 -12.07
C GLY A 54 0.76 8.88 -10.88
N ALA A 55 0.45 7.61 -11.15
CA ALA A 55 0.15 6.64 -10.12
C ALA A 55 0.66 5.24 -10.48
N PHE A 56 0.96 4.43 -9.47
CA PHE A 56 1.18 3.00 -9.64
C PHE A 56 -0.16 2.26 -9.60
N LEU A 57 -0.34 1.31 -10.52
CA LEU A 57 -1.55 0.52 -10.66
C LEU A 57 -1.19 -0.97 -10.72
N SER A 58 -1.42 -1.70 -9.65
CA SER A 58 -1.15 -3.15 -9.58
C SER A 58 -2.34 -4.02 -10.01
N GLY A 59 -3.53 -3.43 -10.12
CA GLY A 59 -4.78 -4.18 -10.32
C GLY A 59 -5.42 -4.65 -9.00
N GLY A 60 -4.79 -4.40 -7.86
CA GLY A 60 -5.37 -4.57 -6.52
C GLY A 60 -6.42 -3.50 -6.21
N ILE A 61 -7.24 -3.73 -5.18
CA ILE A 61 -8.33 -2.83 -4.78
C ILE A 61 -7.79 -1.45 -4.40
N ASP A 62 -6.72 -1.39 -3.62
CA ASP A 62 -6.18 -0.15 -3.07
C ASP A 62 -5.66 0.78 -4.18
N SER A 63 -4.76 0.28 -5.03
CA SER A 63 -4.21 1.06 -6.14
C SER A 63 -5.30 1.47 -7.13
N SER A 64 -6.27 0.60 -7.39
CA SER A 64 -7.39 0.88 -8.29
C SER A 64 -8.31 1.95 -7.74
N SER A 65 -8.55 1.96 -6.42
CA SER A 65 -9.35 2.99 -5.75
C SER A 65 -8.67 4.36 -5.85
N ILE A 66 -7.36 4.43 -5.56
CA ILE A 66 -6.60 5.69 -5.70
C ILE A 66 -6.64 6.20 -7.14
N VAL A 67 -6.35 5.33 -8.12
CA VAL A 67 -6.34 5.73 -9.54
C VAL A 67 -7.74 6.15 -10.03
N SER A 68 -8.80 5.46 -9.59
CA SER A 68 -10.17 5.82 -9.92
C SER A 68 -10.53 7.22 -9.43
N LEU A 69 -10.23 7.52 -8.17
CA LEU A 69 -10.48 8.84 -7.59
C LEU A 69 -9.60 9.93 -8.24
N MET A 70 -8.33 9.62 -8.56
CA MET A 70 -7.48 10.54 -9.31
C MET A 70 -8.07 10.85 -10.69
N GLN A 71 -8.49 9.83 -11.44
CA GLN A 71 -9.05 10.00 -12.78
C GLN A 71 -10.36 10.78 -12.76
N GLN A 72 -11.21 10.51 -11.77
CA GLN A 72 -12.48 11.22 -11.60
C GLN A 72 -12.30 12.73 -11.39
N HIS A 73 -11.21 13.13 -10.74
CA HIS A 73 -10.90 14.52 -10.42
C HIS A 73 -9.85 15.14 -11.36
N SER A 74 -9.40 14.41 -12.38
CA SER A 74 -8.44 14.91 -13.37
C SER A 74 -9.15 15.33 -14.66
N SER A 75 -8.72 16.45 -15.24
CA SER A 75 -9.17 16.91 -16.56
C SER A 75 -8.46 16.22 -17.73
N ARG A 76 -7.45 15.40 -17.45
CA ARG A 76 -6.65 14.66 -18.43
C ARG A 76 -6.53 13.21 -17.99
N PRO A 77 -6.25 12.28 -18.93
CA PRO A 77 -5.91 10.92 -18.55
C PRO A 77 -4.73 10.89 -17.55
N VAL A 78 -4.93 10.22 -16.43
CA VAL A 78 -3.87 10.01 -15.43
C VAL A 78 -2.86 9.02 -15.99
N LYS A 79 -1.57 9.35 -15.90
CA LYS A 79 -0.51 8.40 -16.25
C LYS A 79 -0.42 7.33 -15.17
N THR A 80 -0.54 6.07 -15.57
CA THR A 80 -0.47 4.94 -14.66
C THR A 80 0.60 3.95 -15.09
N PHE A 81 1.28 3.34 -14.13
CA PHE A 81 2.40 2.43 -14.37
C PHE A 81 2.19 1.12 -13.62
N THR A 82 2.52 0.03 -14.28
CA THR A 82 2.56 -1.30 -13.67
C THR A 82 3.80 -2.06 -14.09
N ILE A 83 4.23 -2.99 -13.22
CA ILE A 83 5.18 -4.04 -13.57
C ILE A 83 4.42 -5.33 -13.81
N GLY A 84 4.68 -5.95 -14.95
CA GLY A 84 4.36 -7.33 -15.27
C GLY A 84 5.60 -8.20 -15.12
N PHE A 85 5.36 -9.48 -14.90
CA PHE A 85 6.39 -10.52 -14.92
C PHE A 85 6.18 -11.41 -16.14
N GLU A 86 7.26 -11.94 -16.70
CA GLU A 86 7.17 -12.91 -17.79
C GLU A 86 6.49 -14.22 -17.35
N GLU A 87 6.56 -14.53 -16.05
CA GLU A 87 5.88 -15.67 -15.46
C GLU A 87 4.40 -15.35 -15.20
N ASP A 88 3.50 -15.99 -15.91
CA ASP A 88 2.04 -15.79 -15.83
C ASP A 88 1.48 -15.85 -14.39
N ARG A 89 2.12 -16.63 -13.53
CA ARG A 89 1.67 -16.87 -12.15
C ARG A 89 1.72 -15.64 -11.26
N TYR A 90 2.57 -14.66 -11.59
CA TYR A 90 2.80 -13.42 -10.82
C TYR A 90 2.45 -12.18 -11.62
N ASN A 91 1.88 -12.35 -12.81
CA ASN A 91 1.63 -11.24 -13.72
C ASN A 91 0.30 -10.53 -13.40
N GLU A 92 0.37 -9.50 -12.56
CA GLU A 92 -0.77 -8.63 -12.25
C GLU A 92 -1.04 -7.58 -13.35
N ALA A 93 -0.13 -7.40 -14.30
CA ALA A 93 -0.24 -6.37 -15.35
C ALA A 93 -1.51 -6.55 -16.20
N VAL A 94 -1.96 -7.79 -16.42
CA VAL A 94 -3.20 -8.07 -17.15
C VAL A 94 -4.42 -7.44 -16.45
N TYR A 95 -4.48 -7.52 -15.13
CA TYR A 95 -5.57 -6.92 -14.34
C TYR A 95 -5.46 -5.41 -14.35
N ALA A 96 -4.25 -4.87 -14.11
CA ALA A 96 -3.98 -3.44 -14.15
C ALA A 96 -4.37 -2.83 -15.50
N LYS A 97 -4.01 -3.47 -16.61
CA LYS A 97 -4.40 -3.05 -17.98
C LYS A 97 -5.91 -2.96 -18.16
N ASN A 98 -6.66 -3.94 -17.70
CA ASN A 98 -8.11 -3.95 -17.82
C ASN A 98 -8.75 -2.80 -17.02
N ILE A 99 -8.25 -2.55 -15.80
CA ILE A 99 -8.69 -1.45 -14.96
C ILE A 99 -8.33 -0.10 -15.59
N ALA A 100 -7.10 0.05 -16.06
CA ALA A 100 -6.64 1.25 -16.75
C ALA A 100 -7.51 1.59 -17.96
N LYS A 101 -7.84 0.57 -18.77
CA LYS A 101 -8.75 0.71 -19.91
C LYS A 101 -10.15 1.14 -19.49
N HIS A 102 -10.67 0.57 -18.40
CA HIS A 102 -12.00 0.92 -17.86
C HIS A 102 -12.03 2.35 -17.34
N LEU A 103 -10.99 2.80 -16.66
CA LEU A 103 -10.86 4.13 -16.09
C LEU A 103 -10.46 5.20 -17.13
N GLY A 104 -9.97 4.81 -18.30
CA GLY A 104 -9.51 5.74 -19.34
C GLY A 104 -8.19 6.41 -19.02
N THR A 105 -7.30 5.74 -18.29
CA THR A 105 -5.96 6.25 -17.95
C THR A 105 -4.96 6.02 -19.09
N GLU A 106 -3.89 6.81 -19.12
CA GLU A 106 -2.72 6.58 -19.97
C GLU A 106 -1.80 5.56 -19.28
N HIS A 107 -1.91 4.28 -19.66
CA HIS A 107 -1.30 3.17 -18.96
C HIS A 107 -0.04 2.66 -19.64
N ILE A 108 1.03 2.53 -18.84
CA ILE A 108 2.34 2.04 -19.30
C ILE A 108 2.67 0.76 -18.51
N GLU A 109 2.89 -0.32 -19.25
CA GLU A 109 3.26 -1.63 -18.71
C GLU A 109 4.76 -1.87 -18.91
N LEU A 110 5.48 -2.19 -17.85
CA LEU A 110 6.86 -2.69 -17.91
C LEU A 110 6.86 -4.17 -17.60
N TYR A 111 7.40 -4.96 -18.51
CA TYR A 111 7.59 -6.39 -18.28
C TYR A 111 9.03 -6.66 -17.86
N MET A 112 9.18 -7.37 -16.73
CA MET A 112 10.47 -7.68 -16.13
C MET A 112 10.77 -9.17 -16.28
N SER A 113 12.00 -9.45 -16.72
CA SER A 113 12.54 -10.80 -16.70
C SER A 113 13.22 -11.13 -15.38
N SER A 114 13.39 -12.42 -15.09
CA SER A 114 14.17 -12.88 -13.92
C SER A 114 15.62 -12.36 -13.95
N SER A 115 16.21 -12.15 -15.15
CA SER A 115 17.56 -11.57 -15.28
C SER A 115 17.62 -10.11 -14.86
N ASP A 116 16.58 -9.32 -15.17
CA ASP A 116 16.51 -7.92 -14.73
C ASP A 116 16.44 -7.83 -13.21
N ALA A 117 15.62 -8.69 -12.57
CA ALA A 117 15.53 -8.77 -11.12
C ALA A 117 16.88 -9.14 -10.48
N LEU A 118 17.56 -10.13 -11.01
CA LEU A 118 18.87 -10.55 -10.50
C LEU A 118 19.96 -9.47 -10.64
N SER A 119 19.91 -8.69 -11.71
CA SER A 119 20.90 -7.64 -11.96
C SER A 119 20.92 -6.54 -10.91
N ILE A 120 19.78 -6.29 -10.26
CA ILE A 120 19.61 -5.20 -9.27
C ILE A 120 20.08 -5.62 -7.87
N ILE A 121 20.16 -6.93 -7.58
CA ILE A 121 20.47 -7.42 -6.23
C ILE A 121 21.76 -6.83 -5.67
N ALA A 122 22.79 -6.69 -6.51
CA ALA A 122 24.06 -6.12 -6.11
C ALA A 122 23.97 -4.63 -5.72
N ASP A 123 23.00 -3.91 -6.24
CA ASP A 123 22.83 -2.47 -6.03
C ASP A 123 21.87 -2.16 -4.87
N LEU A 124 21.12 -3.14 -4.37
CA LEU A 124 20.14 -2.96 -3.29
C LEU A 124 20.72 -2.26 -2.04
N PRO A 125 21.94 -2.57 -1.57
CA PRO A 125 22.51 -1.88 -0.41
C PRO A 125 22.77 -0.39 -0.63
N GLN A 126 22.95 0.03 -1.90
CA GLN A 126 23.13 1.44 -2.23
C GLN A 126 21.79 2.16 -2.45
N ILE A 127 20.75 1.41 -2.83
CA ILE A 127 19.40 1.95 -3.08
C ILE A 127 18.67 2.19 -1.78
N TYR A 128 18.80 1.28 -0.80
CA TYR A 128 17.99 1.23 0.41
C TYR A 128 18.76 1.47 1.72
N ASP A 129 19.98 1.94 1.70
CA ASP A 129 20.84 2.30 2.85
C ASP A 129 20.98 1.20 3.92
N GLU A 130 19.93 0.44 4.22
CA GLU A 130 19.89 -0.65 5.18
C GLU A 130 19.18 -1.89 4.63
N PRO A 131 19.57 -3.12 5.04
CA PRO A 131 18.88 -4.32 4.58
C PRO A 131 17.51 -4.48 5.23
N PHE A 132 16.51 -4.78 4.44
CA PHE A 132 15.17 -5.15 4.90
C PHE A 132 14.62 -6.32 4.07
N ALA A 133 13.81 -7.17 4.72
CA ALA A 133 13.35 -8.43 4.15
C ALA A 133 11.99 -8.27 3.45
N ASP A 134 11.92 -7.42 2.44
CA ASP A 134 10.73 -7.26 1.60
C ASP A 134 11.05 -7.61 0.15
N SER A 135 10.39 -8.63 -0.40
CA SER A 135 10.59 -9.06 -1.79
C SER A 135 10.09 -8.02 -2.80
N SER A 136 9.23 -7.10 -2.41
CA SER A 136 8.70 -6.04 -3.28
C SER A 136 9.72 -4.95 -3.60
N GLN A 137 10.85 -4.89 -2.88
CA GLN A 137 11.89 -3.88 -3.09
C GLN A 137 12.44 -3.86 -4.54
N ILE A 138 12.58 -5.03 -5.17
CA ILE A 138 13.08 -5.14 -6.54
C ILE A 138 12.05 -4.58 -7.55
N PRO A 139 10.81 -5.08 -7.62
CA PRO A 139 9.80 -4.53 -8.52
C PRO A 139 9.52 -3.05 -8.26
N THR A 140 9.50 -2.63 -7.00
CA THR A 140 9.31 -1.21 -6.66
C THR A 140 10.43 -0.33 -7.25
N HIS A 141 11.69 -0.72 -7.11
CA HIS A 141 12.80 0.00 -7.71
C HIS A 141 12.66 0.10 -9.24
N LEU A 142 12.35 -1.01 -9.90
CA LEU A 142 12.23 -1.05 -11.35
C LEU A 142 11.06 -0.21 -11.87
N VAL A 143 9.89 -0.28 -11.25
CA VAL A 143 8.76 0.57 -11.66
C VAL A 143 9.08 2.05 -11.44
N CYS A 144 9.77 2.40 -10.36
CA CYS A 144 10.20 3.76 -10.11
C CYS A 144 11.22 4.25 -11.15
N CYS A 145 12.18 3.42 -11.54
CA CYS A 145 13.15 3.75 -12.60
C CYS A 145 12.45 4.03 -13.93
N GLN A 146 11.51 3.19 -14.32
CA GLN A 146 10.76 3.38 -15.55
C GLN A 146 9.86 4.61 -15.49
N ALA A 147 9.11 4.76 -14.41
CA ALA A 147 8.20 5.87 -14.22
C ALA A 147 8.91 7.23 -14.21
N ARG A 148 10.18 7.27 -13.76
CA ARG A 148 10.97 8.50 -13.63
C ARG A 148 11.18 9.23 -14.96
N SER A 149 11.17 8.54 -16.10
CA SER A 149 11.28 9.16 -17.43
C SER A 149 10.03 9.96 -17.79
N GLU A 150 8.87 9.57 -17.25
CA GLU A 150 7.55 10.12 -17.59
C GLU A 150 6.98 11.03 -16.50
N MET A 151 7.34 10.78 -15.24
CA MET A 151 6.84 11.54 -14.08
C MET A 151 7.90 11.65 -12.99
N LYS A 152 7.68 12.58 -12.06
CA LYS A 152 8.57 12.80 -10.89
C LYS A 152 7.94 12.40 -9.58
N VAL A 153 6.62 12.35 -9.53
CA VAL A 153 5.82 11.96 -8.36
C VAL A 153 4.80 10.91 -8.79
N ALA A 154 4.68 9.87 -8.01
CA ALA A 154 3.67 8.83 -8.16
C ALA A 154 2.86 8.69 -6.88
N LEU A 155 1.53 8.60 -6.99
CA LEU A 155 0.69 8.11 -5.90
C LEU A 155 0.64 6.58 -5.96
N SER A 156 0.55 5.95 -4.79
CA SER A 156 0.43 4.50 -4.66
C SER A 156 -0.73 4.14 -3.73
N GLY A 157 -1.12 2.87 -3.74
CA GLY A 157 -2.07 2.30 -2.79
C GLY A 157 -1.42 1.75 -1.52
N ASP A 158 -0.13 2.02 -1.30
CA ASP A 158 0.60 1.51 -0.15
C ASP A 158 -0.01 2.02 1.15
N GLY A 159 -0.06 1.17 2.17
CA GLY A 159 -0.71 1.45 3.44
C GLY A 159 -2.19 1.04 3.51
N GLY A 160 -2.82 0.70 2.37
CA GLY A 160 -4.21 0.26 2.33
C GLY A 160 -4.45 -1.01 3.14
N ASP A 161 -3.65 -2.03 2.92
CA ASP A 161 -3.74 -3.31 3.66
C ASP A 161 -3.53 -3.13 5.18
N GLU A 162 -2.67 -2.22 5.61
CA GLU A 162 -2.42 -1.90 7.01
C GLU A 162 -3.62 -1.19 7.65
N LEU A 163 -4.21 -0.24 6.94
CA LEU A 163 -5.32 0.56 7.46
C LEU A 163 -6.65 -0.18 7.45
N PHE A 164 -6.89 -0.98 6.41
CA PHE A 164 -8.18 -1.65 6.18
C PHE A 164 -8.14 -3.16 6.43
N GLY A 165 -7.02 -3.68 6.91
CA GLY A 165 -6.89 -5.09 7.28
C GLY A 165 -6.93 -6.05 6.09
N GLY A 166 -6.38 -5.67 4.94
CA GLY A 166 -6.42 -6.44 3.69
C GLY A 166 -5.55 -7.70 3.71
N TYR A 167 -4.52 -7.76 4.54
CA TYR A 167 -3.65 -8.93 4.61
C TYR A 167 -4.35 -10.19 5.12
N ASN A 168 -4.15 -11.29 4.43
CA ASN A 168 -4.66 -12.60 4.82
C ASN A 168 -4.27 -13.01 6.25
N ARG A 169 -3.12 -12.55 6.76
CA ARG A 169 -2.66 -12.82 8.14
C ARG A 169 -3.64 -12.32 9.21
N TYR A 170 -4.39 -11.26 8.97
CA TYR A 170 -5.40 -10.77 9.91
C TYR A 170 -6.57 -11.74 10.04
N PHE A 171 -7.05 -12.28 8.92
CA PHE A 171 -8.09 -13.30 8.90
C PHE A 171 -7.62 -14.62 9.53
N TRP A 172 -6.37 -15.02 9.25
CA TRP A 172 -5.77 -16.20 9.85
C TRP A 172 -5.61 -16.05 11.36
N ALA A 173 -5.14 -14.91 11.83
CA ALA A 173 -4.99 -14.64 13.26
C ALA A 173 -6.32 -14.80 14.01
N GLN A 174 -7.41 -14.22 13.48
CA GLN A 174 -8.73 -14.35 14.08
C GLN A 174 -9.24 -15.81 14.03
N ARG A 175 -9.05 -16.52 12.92
CA ARG A 175 -9.43 -17.94 12.81
C ARG A 175 -8.68 -18.83 13.80
N ILE A 176 -7.37 -18.60 13.95
CA ILE A 176 -6.55 -19.33 14.93
C ILE A 176 -7.01 -18.98 16.34
N TRP A 177 -7.22 -17.70 16.63
CA TRP A 177 -7.67 -17.25 17.94
C TRP A 177 -9.01 -17.88 18.34
N ASN A 178 -9.95 -17.95 17.44
CA ASN A 178 -11.24 -18.58 17.67
C ASN A 178 -11.11 -20.08 18.03
N LYS A 179 -10.06 -20.75 17.53
CA LYS A 179 -9.80 -22.17 17.82
C LYS A 179 -9.03 -22.41 19.12
N VAL A 180 -8.12 -21.49 19.50
CA VAL A 180 -7.22 -21.71 20.63
C VAL A 180 -7.40 -20.71 21.78
N GLY A 181 -8.21 -19.68 21.58
CA GLY A 181 -8.41 -18.61 22.57
C GLY A 181 -9.06 -19.06 23.87
N TRP A 182 -9.84 -20.15 23.84
CA TRP A 182 -10.46 -20.77 25.01
C TRP A 182 -9.47 -21.54 25.88
N LEU A 183 -8.27 -21.88 25.37
CA LEU A 183 -7.24 -22.56 26.14
C LEU A 183 -6.61 -21.61 27.19
N PRO A 184 -6.34 -22.09 28.41
CA PRO A 184 -5.59 -21.31 29.41
C PRO A 184 -4.22 -20.86 28.91
N LYS A 185 -3.76 -19.67 29.36
CA LYS A 185 -2.46 -19.10 28.96
C LYS A 185 -1.29 -20.09 29.02
N PRO A 186 -1.10 -20.92 30.09
CA PRO A 186 0.02 -21.86 30.15
C PRO A 186 0.03 -22.88 29.01
N LEU A 187 -1.15 -23.42 28.67
CA LEU A 187 -1.27 -24.40 27.58
C LEU A 187 -1.00 -23.75 26.21
N ARG A 188 -1.45 -22.50 25.99
CA ARG A 188 -1.12 -21.76 24.77
C ARG A 188 0.37 -21.48 24.64
N SER A 189 1.04 -21.15 25.74
CA SER A 189 2.49 -20.94 25.76
C SER A 189 3.25 -22.21 25.40
N ILE A 190 2.86 -23.36 25.95
CA ILE A 190 3.47 -24.65 25.61
C ILE A 190 3.25 -24.96 24.12
N LEU A 191 2.04 -24.78 23.61
CA LEU A 191 1.72 -25.02 22.21
C LEU A 191 2.53 -24.10 21.28
N SER A 192 2.67 -22.82 21.64
CA SER A 192 3.49 -21.86 20.91
C SER A 192 4.96 -22.30 20.86
N ASN A 193 5.53 -22.70 21.99
CA ASN A 193 6.91 -23.15 22.05
C ASN A 193 7.15 -24.41 21.19
N ILE A 194 6.21 -25.35 21.18
CA ILE A 194 6.31 -26.55 20.33
C ILE A 194 6.32 -26.13 18.84
N ILE A 195 5.40 -25.25 18.43
CA ILE A 195 5.29 -24.83 17.01
C ILE A 195 6.55 -24.07 16.59
N THR A 196 7.10 -23.21 17.43
CA THR A 196 8.31 -22.42 17.11
C THR A 196 9.60 -23.24 17.14
N THR A 197 9.56 -24.46 17.69
CA THR A 197 10.73 -25.36 17.74
C THR A 197 10.79 -26.29 16.52
N ILE A 198 9.70 -26.35 15.74
CA ILE A 198 9.68 -27.12 14.50
C ILE A 198 10.30 -26.27 13.39
N PRO A 199 11.40 -26.71 12.76
CA PRO A 199 12.11 -25.95 11.72
C PRO A 199 11.29 -25.77 10.44
#